data_accd4af09682e2d057fb9e7a7fcb8fc6
#
_entry.id   accd4af09682e2d057fb9e7a7fcb8fc6
#
_cell.length_a   1.000
_cell.length_b   1.000
_cell.length_c   1.000
_cell.angle_alpha   90.00
_cell.angle_beta   90.00
_cell.angle_gamma   90.00
#
_symmetry.space_group_name_H-M   'P 1'
#
loop_
_entity.id
_entity.type
_entity.pdbx_description
1 polymer ?
#
loop_
_entity_poly.entity_id
_entity_poly.type
_entity_poly.pdbx_seq_one_letter_code
_entity_poly.pdbx_strand_id
1 'polypeptide(L)'
;ASFIKLAQVLATRADFFTLDYLEELKSLHDKLPPMSHEEFERVYAEAFHGVNFEQFKQEPIASASIGQVHVAYFEGQKLAVKLRRYNIQAQVKADIAIISFFNRLFRPLFSHYTKNSIEAVIIEFSKMILQEVNMSTELHNLQKFSSIYPTSGIKFPTPLVGLCSEHALVMSFEEGFRF
;
A
#
# COMPACT_ATOMS: atom_id res chain seq x y z
N ALA A 1 3.57 -9.10 -3.55
CA ALA A 1 3.35 -7.67 -3.25
C ALA A 1 4.66 -6.93 -3.07
N SER A 2 5.55 -7.39 -2.17
CA SER A 2 6.81 -6.72 -1.83
C SER A 2 7.77 -6.56 -3.02
N PHE A 3 7.88 -7.57 -3.88
CA PHE A 3 8.73 -7.50 -5.07
C PHE A 3 8.28 -6.45 -6.09
N ILE A 4 6.96 -6.26 -6.26
CA ILE A 4 6.42 -5.18 -7.10
C ILE A 4 6.78 -3.82 -6.48
N LYS A 5 6.63 -3.68 -5.16
CA LYS A 5 6.99 -2.45 -4.47
C LYS A 5 8.51 -2.20 -4.47
N LEU A 6 9.31 -3.25 -4.35
CA LEU A 6 10.77 -3.16 -4.51
C LEU A 6 11.11 -2.69 -5.92
N ALA A 7 10.48 -3.25 -6.95
CA ALA A 7 10.66 -2.81 -8.33
C ALA A 7 10.30 -1.33 -8.51
N GLN A 8 9.23 -0.84 -7.86
CA GLN A 8 8.85 0.57 -7.86
C GLN A 8 9.94 1.47 -7.26
N VAL A 9 10.50 1.07 -6.12
CA VAL A 9 11.61 1.80 -5.49
C VAL A 9 12.85 1.78 -6.37
N LEU A 10 13.18 0.63 -6.94
CA LEU A 10 14.33 0.49 -7.84
C LEU A 10 14.14 1.28 -9.15
N ALA A 11 12.90 1.40 -9.65
CA ALA A 11 12.58 2.20 -10.83
C ALA A 11 12.85 3.71 -10.65
N THR A 12 13.00 4.19 -9.43
CA THR A 12 13.41 5.58 -9.15
C THR A 12 14.93 5.77 -9.10
N ARG A 13 15.69 4.68 -9.17
CA ARG A 13 17.15 4.67 -9.02
C ARG A 13 17.85 4.51 -10.37
N ALA A 14 17.84 5.59 -11.15
CA ALA A 14 18.52 5.67 -12.46
C ALA A 14 20.05 5.48 -12.38
N ASP A 15 20.61 5.52 -11.18
CA ASP A 15 22.02 5.26 -10.89
C ASP A 15 22.39 3.76 -10.92
N PHE A 16 21.40 2.85 -10.83
CA PHE A 16 21.62 1.40 -10.82
C PHE A 16 21.20 0.68 -12.10
N PHE A 17 20.27 1.26 -12.86
CA PHE A 17 19.64 0.56 -13.99
C PHE A 17 19.62 1.43 -15.24
N THR A 18 19.73 0.78 -16.41
CA THR A 18 19.53 1.45 -17.70
C THR A 18 18.06 1.83 -17.89
N LEU A 19 17.79 2.78 -18.79
CA LEU A 19 16.43 3.27 -19.06
C LEU A 19 15.46 2.15 -19.45
N ASP A 20 15.91 1.19 -20.24
CA ASP A 20 15.08 0.05 -20.68
C ASP A 20 14.59 -0.78 -19.49
N TYR A 21 15.48 -1.07 -18.52
CA TYR A 21 15.09 -1.77 -17.28
C TYR A 21 14.14 -0.95 -16.42
N LEU A 22 14.32 0.37 -16.37
CA LEU A 22 13.44 1.26 -15.60
C LEU A 22 12.03 1.30 -16.19
N GLU A 23 11.89 1.24 -17.51
CA GLU A 23 10.60 1.18 -18.19
C GLU A 23 9.88 -0.15 -17.91
N GLU A 24 10.59 -1.27 -18.00
CA GLU A 24 10.06 -2.59 -17.63
C GLU A 24 9.62 -2.64 -16.16
N LEU A 25 10.43 -2.11 -15.24
CA LEU A 25 10.08 -2.03 -13.83
C LEU A 25 8.85 -1.14 -13.58
N LYS A 26 8.69 -0.06 -14.35
CA LYS A 26 7.48 0.79 -14.30
C LYS A 26 6.23 0.04 -14.78
N SER A 27 6.35 -0.82 -15.77
CA SER A 27 5.22 -1.59 -16.31
C SER A 27 4.60 -2.57 -15.30
N LEU A 28 5.36 -2.97 -14.26
CA LEU A 28 4.87 -3.82 -13.17
C LEU A 28 3.84 -3.12 -12.24
N HIS A 29 3.53 -1.85 -12.51
CA HIS A 29 2.65 -1.05 -11.66
C HIS A 29 1.16 -1.30 -11.85
N ASP A 30 0.74 -1.86 -12.98
CA ASP A 30 -0.65 -1.81 -13.40
C ASP A 30 -1.40 -3.13 -13.19
N LYS A 31 -2.45 -3.02 -12.36
CA LYS A 31 -3.59 -3.94 -12.26
C LYS A 31 -3.30 -5.36 -11.75
N LEU A 32 -3.03 -5.44 -10.46
CA LEU A 32 -3.16 -6.73 -9.79
C LEU A 32 -4.64 -7.17 -9.76
N PRO A 33 -4.90 -8.48 -9.95
CA PRO A 33 -6.26 -8.99 -9.85
C PRO A 33 -6.85 -8.68 -8.46
N PRO A 34 -8.17 -8.49 -8.37
CA PRO A 34 -8.86 -8.38 -7.10
C PRO A 34 -8.58 -9.57 -6.18
N MET A 35 -8.77 -9.37 -4.88
CA MET A 35 -8.84 -10.48 -3.91
C MET A 35 -9.97 -11.42 -4.33
N SER A 36 -9.78 -12.72 -4.05
CA SER A 36 -10.88 -13.68 -4.16
C SER A 36 -12.03 -13.29 -3.22
N HIS A 37 -13.23 -13.79 -3.49
CA HIS A 37 -14.38 -13.55 -2.63
C HIS A 37 -14.09 -13.97 -1.17
N GLU A 38 -13.47 -15.13 -0.97
CA GLU A 38 -13.12 -15.64 0.37
C GLU A 38 -12.13 -14.72 1.11
N GLU A 39 -11.08 -14.26 0.41
CA GLU A 39 -10.12 -13.31 0.98
C GLU A 39 -10.77 -11.97 1.35
N PHE A 40 -11.64 -11.47 0.47
CA PHE A 40 -12.39 -10.25 0.71
C PHE A 40 -13.26 -10.38 1.95
N GLU A 41 -14.08 -11.43 2.07
CA GLU A 41 -14.98 -11.66 3.20
C GLU A 41 -14.22 -11.74 4.53
N ARG A 42 -13.06 -12.39 4.54
CA ARG A 42 -12.21 -12.44 5.74
C ARG A 42 -11.72 -11.06 6.17
N VAL A 43 -11.18 -10.29 5.23
CA VAL A 43 -10.67 -8.93 5.53
C VAL A 43 -11.81 -8.00 5.91
N TYR A 44 -12.95 -8.10 5.23
CA TYR A 44 -14.14 -7.32 5.54
C TYR A 44 -14.64 -7.57 6.96
N ALA A 45 -14.75 -8.85 7.35
CA ALA A 45 -15.17 -9.23 8.69
C ALA A 45 -14.19 -8.75 9.77
N GLU A 46 -12.88 -8.82 9.50
CA GLU A 46 -11.85 -8.31 10.42
C GLU A 46 -11.88 -6.78 10.54
N ALA A 47 -12.09 -6.07 9.42
CA ALA A 47 -12.08 -4.61 9.38
C ALA A 47 -13.32 -3.97 9.98
N PHE A 48 -14.49 -4.59 9.79
CA PHE A 48 -15.81 -3.97 10.03
C PHE A 48 -16.72 -4.81 10.95
N HIS A 49 -16.13 -5.45 11.96
CA HIS A 49 -16.92 -6.19 12.94
C HIS A 49 -17.97 -5.28 13.60
N GLY A 50 -19.26 -5.60 13.40
CA GLY A 50 -20.36 -4.84 13.97
C GLY A 50 -20.71 -3.53 13.25
N VAL A 51 -20.06 -3.21 12.12
CA VAL A 51 -20.41 -2.06 11.28
C VAL A 51 -21.41 -2.49 10.20
N ASN A 52 -22.53 -1.77 10.09
CA ASN A 52 -23.54 -1.99 9.07
C ASN A 52 -23.48 -0.86 8.04
N PHE A 53 -22.88 -1.13 6.88
CA PHE A 53 -22.98 -0.23 5.72
C PHE A 53 -24.37 -0.39 5.06
N GLU A 54 -24.96 0.72 4.60
CA GLU A 54 -26.19 0.70 3.80
C GLU A 54 -25.99 -0.08 2.50
N GLN A 55 -24.79 0.08 1.90
CA GLN A 55 -24.32 -0.67 0.75
C GLN A 55 -22.79 -0.73 0.77
N PHE A 56 -22.25 -1.88 0.44
CA PHE A 56 -20.81 -2.06 0.21
C PHE A 56 -20.60 -2.76 -1.15
N LYS A 57 -19.91 -2.08 -2.08
CA LYS A 57 -19.62 -2.66 -3.39
C LYS A 57 -18.40 -3.59 -3.26
N GLN A 58 -18.64 -4.89 -3.41
CA GLN A 58 -17.62 -5.91 -3.29
C GLN A 58 -16.57 -5.83 -4.41
N GLU A 59 -17.01 -5.42 -5.62
CA GLU A 59 -16.08 -5.18 -6.72
C GLU A 59 -15.28 -3.89 -6.46
N PRO A 60 -13.94 -3.96 -6.43
CA PRO A 60 -13.10 -2.80 -6.17
C PRO A 60 -13.03 -1.88 -7.40
N ILE A 61 -12.98 -0.58 -7.16
CA ILE A 61 -12.72 0.43 -8.19
C ILE A 61 -11.23 0.56 -8.51
N ALA A 62 -10.37 0.09 -7.62
CA ALA A 62 -8.92 0.02 -7.83
C ALA A 62 -8.32 -1.14 -7.03
N SER A 63 -7.33 -1.81 -7.62
CA SER A 63 -6.64 -2.94 -7.01
C SER A 63 -5.13 -2.74 -7.15
N ALA A 64 -4.44 -2.62 -6.00
CA ALA A 64 -2.99 -2.41 -5.90
C ALA A 64 -2.30 -3.56 -5.15
N SER A 65 -0.99 -3.50 -5.02
CA SER A 65 -0.17 -4.56 -4.42
C SER A 65 -0.48 -4.80 -2.94
N ILE A 66 -0.88 -3.77 -2.20
CA ILE A 66 -1.07 -3.81 -0.75
C ILE A 66 -2.54 -3.78 -0.37
N GLY A 67 -3.39 -3.17 -1.20
CA GLY A 67 -4.80 -2.99 -0.88
C GLY A 67 -5.68 -2.79 -2.09
N GLN A 68 -6.97 -2.77 -1.84
CA GLN A 68 -8.02 -2.50 -2.82
C GLN A 68 -8.89 -1.35 -2.34
N VAL A 69 -9.43 -0.58 -3.27
CA VAL A 69 -10.36 0.51 -2.96
C VAL A 69 -11.76 0.12 -3.43
N HIS A 70 -12.71 0.19 -2.50
CA HIS A 70 -14.12 -0.11 -2.71
C HIS A 70 -14.97 1.13 -2.50
N VAL A 71 -16.21 1.09 -2.98
CA VAL A 71 -17.22 2.11 -2.71
C VAL A 71 -18.18 1.57 -1.66
N ALA A 72 -18.49 2.36 -0.64
CA ALA A 72 -19.50 2.05 0.35
C ALA A 72 -20.43 3.25 0.57
N TYR A 73 -21.58 2.98 1.18
CA TYR A 73 -22.53 4.00 1.63
C TYR A 73 -22.80 3.80 3.12
N PHE A 74 -22.68 4.89 3.87
CA PHE A 74 -22.85 4.89 5.31
C PHE A 74 -23.43 6.26 5.75
N GLU A 75 -24.53 6.26 6.50
CA GLU A 75 -25.24 7.47 6.91
C GLU A 75 -25.56 8.44 5.76
N GLY A 76 -25.98 7.86 4.61
CA GLY A 76 -26.30 8.61 3.40
C GLY A 76 -25.09 9.18 2.66
N GLN A 77 -23.86 8.90 3.11
CA GLN A 77 -22.64 9.40 2.48
C GLN A 77 -21.98 8.32 1.60
N LYS A 78 -21.50 8.72 0.44
CA LYS A 78 -20.65 7.88 -0.43
C LYS A 78 -19.22 7.92 0.05
N LEU A 79 -18.61 6.76 0.29
CA LEU A 79 -17.30 6.59 0.88
C LEU A 79 -16.37 5.82 -0.05
N ALA A 80 -15.09 6.15 0.01
CA ALA A 80 -14.00 5.34 -0.49
C ALA A 80 -13.43 4.53 0.68
N VAL A 81 -13.38 3.21 0.51
CA VAL A 81 -12.89 2.27 1.52
C VAL A 81 -11.68 1.55 0.98
N LYS A 82 -10.50 1.87 1.50
CA LYS A 82 -9.27 1.15 1.18
C LYS A 82 -9.12 -0.01 2.15
N LEU A 83 -9.23 -1.24 1.64
CA LEU A 83 -9.01 -2.48 2.39
C LEU A 83 -7.60 -3.00 2.14
N ARG A 84 -6.89 -3.37 3.19
CA ARG A 84 -5.62 -4.09 3.11
C ARG A 84 -5.87 -5.49 2.53
N ARG A 85 -4.96 -5.98 1.67
CA ARG A 85 -5.07 -7.36 1.16
C ARG A 85 -4.95 -8.38 2.29
N TYR A 86 -5.66 -9.49 2.11
CA TYR A 86 -5.60 -10.61 3.03
C TYR A 86 -4.15 -11.08 3.23
N ASN A 87 -3.79 -11.30 4.48
CA ASN A 87 -2.48 -11.83 4.92
C ASN A 87 -1.24 -11.08 4.38
N ILE A 88 -1.41 -9.87 3.84
CA ILE A 88 -0.31 -9.12 3.19
C ILE A 88 0.84 -8.82 4.15
N GLN A 89 0.55 -8.59 5.43
CA GLN A 89 1.57 -8.29 6.43
C GLN A 89 2.51 -9.49 6.68
N ALA A 90 1.97 -10.71 6.73
CA ALA A 90 2.77 -11.92 6.87
C ALA A 90 3.57 -12.20 5.58
N GLN A 91 2.96 -11.99 4.41
CA GLN A 91 3.65 -12.12 3.12
C GLN A 91 4.83 -11.14 3.01
N VAL A 92 4.62 -9.87 3.40
CA VAL A 92 5.69 -8.85 3.37
C VAL A 92 6.84 -9.24 4.31
N LYS A 93 6.54 -9.72 5.53
CA LYS A 93 7.58 -10.18 6.46
C LYS A 93 8.37 -11.37 5.90
N ALA A 94 7.69 -12.32 5.26
CA ALA A 94 8.33 -13.47 4.62
C ALA A 94 9.22 -13.04 3.44
N ASP A 95 8.73 -12.12 2.59
CA ASP A 95 9.50 -11.57 1.46
C ASP A 95 10.77 -10.85 1.94
N ILE A 96 10.67 -10.04 3.00
CA ILE A 96 11.83 -9.36 3.62
C ILE A 96 12.84 -10.39 4.16
N ALA A 97 12.36 -11.46 4.80
CA ALA A 97 13.23 -12.52 5.31
C ALA A 97 13.98 -13.24 4.16
N ILE A 98 13.31 -13.49 3.04
CA ILE A 98 13.91 -14.08 1.83
C ILE A 98 14.99 -13.13 1.26
N ILE A 99 14.68 -11.86 1.08
CA ILE A 99 15.63 -10.86 0.58
C ILE A 99 16.87 -10.78 1.49
N SER A 100 16.64 -10.74 2.81
CA SER A 100 17.70 -10.68 3.82
C SER A 100 18.56 -11.95 3.83
N PHE A 101 17.95 -13.12 3.64
CA PHE A 101 18.66 -14.39 3.50
C PHE A 101 19.59 -14.40 2.28
N PHE A 102 19.09 -14.00 1.10
CA PHE A 102 19.92 -13.93 -0.10
C PHE A 102 21.02 -12.88 0.03
N ASN A 103 20.73 -11.72 0.60
CA ASN A 103 21.76 -10.73 0.87
C ASN A 103 22.89 -11.30 1.74
N ARG A 104 22.55 -12.03 2.81
CA ARG A 104 23.55 -12.69 3.67
C ARG A 104 24.35 -13.75 2.93
N LEU A 105 23.71 -14.56 2.09
CA LEU A 105 24.33 -15.63 1.32
C LEU A 105 25.33 -15.06 0.30
N PHE A 106 24.99 -14.01 -0.42
CA PHE A 106 25.82 -13.40 -1.44
C PHE A 106 26.77 -12.32 -0.91
N ARG A 107 26.62 -11.92 0.35
CA ARG A 107 27.48 -10.90 0.99
C ARG A 107 28.99 -11.10 0.78
N PRO A 108 29.56 -12.32 0.85
CA PRO A 108 31.00 -12.53 0.65
C PRO A 108 31.51 -12.12 -0.75
N LEU A 109 30.63 -12.13 -1.77
CA LEU A 109 30.97 -11.82 -3.15
C LEU A 109 31.07 -10.32 -3.44
N PHE A 110 30.57 -9.47 -2.54
CA PHE A 110 30.52 -8.02 -2.76
C PHE A 110 31.67 -7.29 -2.07
N SER A 111 32.06 -6.15 -2.63
CA SER A 111 32.98 -5.21 -1.99
C SER A 111 32.40 -4.67 -0.69
N HIS A 112 33.24 -4.16 0.21
CA HIS A 112 32.78 -3.58 1.48
C HIS A 112 31.78 -2.42 1.28
N TYR A 113 32.03 -1.58 0.27
CA TYR A 113 31.13 -0.48 -0.08
C TYR A 113 29.77 -0.97 -0.56
N THR A 114 29.76 -1.94 -1.48
CA THR A 114 28.54 -2.52 -2.03
C THR A 114 27.68 -3.20 -0.95
N LYS A 115 28.33 -3.92 -0.01
CA LYS A 115 27.62 -4.55 1.13
C LYS A 115 26.82 -3.55 1.94
N ASN A 116 27.44 -2.45 2.34
CA ASN A 116 26.80 -1.43 3.17
C ASN A 116 25.66 -0.73 2.41
N SER A 117 25.86 -0.46 1.12
CA SER A 117 24.83 0.16 0.29
C SER A 117 23.60 -0.74 0.12
N ILE A 118 23.79 -2.03 -0.15
CA ILE A 118 22.69 -2.99 -0.28
C ILE A 118 21.95 -3.16 1.07
N GLU A 119 22.69 -3.31 2.16
CA GLU A 119 22.10 -3.42 3.51
C GLU A 119 21.22 -2.19 3.85
N ALA A 120 21.72 -0.98 3.58
CA ALA A 120 20.97 0.26 3.80
C ALA A 120 19.69 0.29 2.96
N VAL A 121 19.72 -0.09 1.71
CA VAL A 121 18.54 -0.17 0.82
C VAL A 121 17.53 -1.19 1.35
N ILE A 122 17.96 -2.37 1.78
CA ILE A 122 17.06 -3.42 2.32
C ILE A 122 16.40 -2.93 3.61
N ILE A 123 17.14 -2.29 4.49
CA ILE A 123 16.60 -1.77 5.76
C ILE A 123 15.54 -0.69 5.48
N GLU A 124 15.87 0.28 4.64
CA GLU A 124 14.95 1.37 4.31
C GLU A 124 13.69 0.87 3.58
N PHE A 125 13.87 -0.02 2.61
CA PHE A 125 12.76 -0.69 1.93
C PHE A 125 11.87 -1.46 2.91
N SER A 126 12.47 -2.24 3.81
CA SER A 126 11.73 -3.04 4.80
C SER A 126 10.88 -2.14 5.71
N LYS A 127 11.46 -1.04 6.19
CA LYS A 127 10.76 -0.06 7.01
C LYS A 127 9.59 0.58 6.26
N MET A 128 9.84 1.03 5.03
CA MET A 128 8.84 1.67 4.18
C MET A 128 7.65 0.75 3.91
N ILE A 129 7.89 -0.49 3.48
CA ILE A 129 6.80 -1.39 3.12
C ILE A 129 6.00 -1.87 4.33
N LEU A 130 6.65 -2.05 5.49
CA LEU A 130 5.96 -2.40 6.73
C LEU A 130 5.06 -1.25 7.24
N GLN A 131 5.44 0.00 6.99
CA GLN A 131 4.58 1.16 7.28
C GLN A 131 3.40 1.22 6.32
N GLU A 132 3.62 0.91 5.05
CA GLU A 132 2.59 0.99 4.00
C GLU A 132 1.50 -0.07 4.14
N VAL A 133 1.79 -1.25 4.72
CA VAL A 133 0.78 -2.28 4.98
C VAL A 133 -0.10 -2.01 6.21
N ASN A 134 0.14 -0.92 6.92
CA ASN A 134 -0.67 -0.51 8.07
C ASN A 134 -1.54 0.70 7.72
N MET A 135 -2.85 0.51 7.57
CA MET A 135 -3.79 1.57 7.19
C MET A 135 -3.88 2.67 8.25
N SER A 136 -3.57 2.39 9.53
CA SER A 136 -3.50 3.43 10.55
C SER A 136 -2.39 4.45 10.30
N THR A 137 -1.29 4.03 9.65
CA THR A 137 -0.22 4.95 9.23
C THR A 137 -0.70 5.87 8.12
N GLU A 138 -1.45 5.35 7.15
CA GLU A 138 -2.06 6.17 6.08
C GLU A 138 -3.08 7.16 6.65
N LEU A 139 -3.91 6.73 7.59
CA LEU A 139 -4.85 7.60 8.30
C LEU A 139 -4.11 8.78 8.97
N HIS A 140 -3.06 8.49 9.74
CA HIS A 140 -2.26 9.51 10.39
C HIS A 140 -1.64 10.49 9.39
N ASN A 141 -1.09 9.98 8.29
CA ASN A 141 -0.52 10.80 7.23
C ASN A 141 -1.58 11.70 6.57
N LEU A 142 -2.76 11.16 6.25
CA LEU A 142 -3.86 11.92 5.67
C LEU A 142 -4.29 13.07 6.59
N GLN A 143 -4.47 12.80 7.88
CA GLN A 143 -4.80 13.81 8.89
C GLN A 143 -3.72 14.89 9.00
N LYS A 144 -2.45 14.48 9.02
CA LYS A 144 -1.31 15.39 9.07
C LYS A 144 -1.25 16.30 7.85
N PHE A 145 -1.37 15.75 6.63
CA PHE A 145 -1.34 16.54 5.40
C PHE A 145 -2.49 17.53 5.32
N SER A 146 -3.71 17.11 5.64
CA SER A 146 -4.87 18.00 5.65
C SER A 146 -4.74 19.14 6.67
N SER A 147 -4.07 18.90 7.80
CA SER A 147 -3.81 19.93 8.82
C SER A 147 -2.72 20.94 8.43
N ILE A 148 -1.71 20.50 7.66
CA ILE A 148 -0.61 21.35 7.20
C ILE A 148 -1.05 22.28 6.06
N TYR A 149 -1.99 21.84 5.22
CA TYR A 149 -2.41 22.56 4.01
C TYR A 149 -3.90 22.96 4.02
N PRO A 150 -4.41 23.60 5.08
CA PRO A 150 -5.85 23.87 5.22
C PRO A 150 -6.38 24.88 4.20
N THR A 151 -5.51 25.71 3.61
CA THR A 151 -5.87 26.81 2.69
C THR A 151 -5.23 26.71 1.30
N SER A 152 -4.67 25.56 0.96
CA SER A 152 -3.89 25.36 -0.28
C SER A 152 -4.72 25.30 -1.56
N GLY A 153 -6.06 25.29 -1.46
CA GLY A 153 -6.95 24.98 -2.59
C GLY A 153 -6.97 23.50 -2.98
N ILE A 154 -6.18 22.68 -2.29
CA ILE A 154 -6.16 21.21 -2.47
C ILE A 154 -7.23 20.61 -1.56
N LYS A 155 -8.13 19.81 -2.13
CA LYS A 155 -9.12 19.06 -1.37
C LYS A 155 -8.55 17.71 -0.97
N PHE A 156 -8.51 17.44 0.32
CA PHE A 156 -8.15 16.13 0.87
C PHE A 156 -9.42 15.35 1.22
N PRO A 157 -9.44 14.02 1.01
CA PRO A 157 -10.50 13.19 1.52
C PRO A 157 -10.59 13.29 3.04
N THR A 158 -11.80 13.34 3.57
CA THR A 158 -12.05 13.39 5.03
C THR A 158 -12.16 11.98 5.58
N PRO A 159 -11.26 11.54 6.48
CA PRO A 159 -11.34 10.20 7.06
C PRO A 159 -12.47 10.09 8.07
N LEU A 160 -13.21 8.99 8.03
CA LEU A 160 -14.16 8.59 9.06
C LEU A 160 -13.42 7.74 10.10
N VAL A 161 -12.78 8.42 11.05
CA VAL A 161 -11.85 7.81 12.01
C VAL A 161 -12.45 6.63 12.76
N GLY A 162 -13.74 6.71 13.15
CA GLY A 162 -14.44 5.65 13.85
C GLY A 162 -14.64 4.36 13.05
N LEU A 163 -14.46 4.41 11.73
CA LEU A 163 -14.52 3.25 10.83
C LEU A 163 -13.15 2.80 10.32
N CYS A 164 -12.07 3.52 10.70
CA CYS A 164 -10.70 3.18 10.30
C CYS A 164 -10.07 2.21 11.29
N SER A 165 -9.20 1.33 10.77
CA SER A 165 -8.42 0.35 11.55
C SER A 165 -7.07 0.09 10.89
N GLU A 166 -6.26 -0.82 11.40
CA GLU A 166 -5.06 -1.29 10.70
C GLU A 166 -5.36 -2.05 9.40
N HIS A 167 -6.61 -2.52 9.22
CA HIS A 167 -7.08 -3.27 8.04
C HIS A 167 -7.75 -2.39 7.01
N ALA A 168 -8.32 -1.24 7.42
CA ALA A 168 -9.12 -0.39 6.56
C ALA A 168 -8.91 1.10 6.81
N LEU A 169 -8.86 1.88 5.73
CA LEU A 169 -8.97 3.33 5.74
C LEU A 169 -10.28 3.73 5.05
N VAL A 170 -11.18 4.34 5.81
CA VAL A 170 -12.48 4.83 5.34
C VAL A 170 -12.45 6.34 5.25
N MET A 171 -12.84 6.90 4.10
CA MET A 171 -12.78 8.34 3.84
C MET A 171 -13.88 8.77 2.88
N SER A 172 -14.14 10.07 2.80
CA SER A 172 -15.06 10.63 1.83
C SER A 172 -14.65 10.21 0.40
N PHE A 173 -15.66 9.94 -0.44
CA PHE A 173 -15.40 9.66 -1.85
C PHE A 173 -15.25 10.99 -2.60
N GLU A 174 -14.06 11.23 -3.14
CA GLU A 174 -13.80 12.41 -3.96
C GLU A 174 -13.85 12.03 -5.45
N GLU A 175 -14.63 12.79 -6.21
CA GLU A 175 -14.68 12.64 -7.65
C GLU A 175 -13.56 13.47 -8.30
N GLY A 176 -12.89 12.89 -9.29
CA GLY A 176 -11.79 13.54 -9.98
C GLY A 176 -11.45 12.85 -11.29
N PHE A 177 -10.66 13.51 -12.11
CA PHE A 177 -10.12 12.94 -13.34
C PHE A 177 -8.69 12.44 -13.10
N ARG A 178 -8.36 11.34 -13.73
CA ARG A 178 -6.99 10.84 -13.77
C ARG A 178 -6.26 11.57 -14.91
N PHE A 179 -5.13 12.18 -14.59
CA PHE A 179 -4.25 12.80 -15.58
C PHE A 179 -3.46 11.74 -16.32
#